data_62b6e776cd064cad713b99ec64adec59
#
_entry.id   62b6e776cd064cad713b99ec64adec59
#
_cell.length_a   1.000
_cell.length_b   1.000
_cell.length_c   1.000
_cell.angle_alpha   90.00
_cell.angle_beta   90.00
_cell.angle_gamma   90.00
#
_symmetry.space_group_name_H-M   'P 1'
#
loop_
_entity.id
_entity.type
_entity.pdbx_description
1 polymer ?
#
loop_
_entity_poly.entity_id
_entity_poly.type
_entity_poly.pdbx_seq_one_letter_code
_entity_poly.pdbx_strand_id
1 'polypeptide(L)'
;GLGYFEYFQFCEDIGAKPLPVLPAGYNPHMEQAVPLDEMQEWIDDALDLIEFANGTADTKWGKIRCDMGHAEPFNLEYLAVGNEEVGQGFWDRYDLFHKAIKEKYPQIKIINSAGPFPQGGEFERGWNNAKKNGSDLVDEHYYTSPEWMLANCHRYDNMPSDGPKVFLGEYASWGNTYYNALIEAAYMTGLENNAHAIGLVCYAPLLCNVDYINWQPDMIWFDNHRVYGSANYYVQKMFMNCTGNNLLDVKPVSYTHLT
;
A
#
# COMPACT_ATOMS: atom_id res chain seq x y z
N GLY A 1 -22.00 9.24 -0.22
CA GLY A 1 -20.57 9.07 -0.02
C GLY A 1 -19.96 8.37 -1.23
N LEU A 2 -18.63 8.32 -1.31
CA LEU A 2 -17.93 7.54 -2.31
C LEU A 2 -17.86 6.07 -1.86
N GLY A 3 -18.16 5.14 -2.78
CA GLY A 3 -18.02 3.71 -2.58
C GLY A 3 -16.91 3.11 -3.43
N TYR A 4 -16.75 1.79 -3.38
CA TYR A 4 -15.74 1.10 -4.18
C TYR A 4 -15.95 1.27 -5.70
N PHE A 5 -17.22 1.38 -6.14
CA PHE A 5 -17.51 1.62 -7.54
C PHE A 5 -16.88 2.91 -8.06
N GLU A 6 -17.09 4.02 -7.35
CA GLU A 6 -16.54 5.32 -7.71
C GLU A 6 -15.01 5.36 -7.57
N TYR A 7 -14.44 4.68 -6.57
CA TYR A 7 -12.99 4.56 -6.43
C TYR A 7 -12.37 3.75 -7.57
N PHE A 8 -13.01 2.67 -8.00
CA PHE A 8 -12.52 1.87 -9.12
C PHE A 8 -12.60 2.64 -10.44
N GLN A 9 -13.71 3.38 -10.68
CA GLN A 9 -13.81 4.28 -11.82
C GLN A 9 -12.73 5.38 -11.77
N PHE A 10 -12.48 5.96 -10.60
CA PHE A 10 -11.41 6.94 -10.45
C PHE A 10 -10.03 6.36 -10.78
N CYS A 11 -9.76 5.13 -10.38
CA CYS A 11 -8.51 4.44 -10.76
C CYS A 11 -8.40 4.31 -12.27
N GLU A 12 -9.47 3.92 -12.97
CA GLU A 12 -9.48 3.85 -14.44
C GLU A 12 -9.24 5.23 -15.08
N ASP A 13 -9.92 6.26 -14.60
CA ASP A 13 -9.81 7.64 -15.12
C ASP A 13 -8.38 8.16 -15.08
N ILE A 14 -7.62 7.80 -14.05
CA ILE A 14 -6.21 8.20 -13.90
C ILE A 14 -5.21 7.17 -14.43
N GLY A 15 -5.69 6.05 -15.00
CA GLY A 15 -4.84 4.97 -15.51
C GLY A 15 -4.14 4.15 -14.44
N ALA A 16 -4.69 4.10 -13.21
CA ALA A 16 -4.17 3.33 -12.08
C ALA A 16 -4.94 2.02 -11.90
N LYS A 17 -4.30 1.03 -11.27
CA LYS A 17 -4.97 -0.21 -10.83
C LYS A 17 -5.56 -0.01 -9.44
N PRO A 18 -6.77 -0.53 -9.17
CA PRO A 18 -7.35 -0.47 -7.84
C PRO A 18 -6.65 -1.42 -6.87
N LEU A 19 -6.46 -0.97 -5.62
CA LEU A 19 -5.98 -1.77 -4.51
C LEU A 19 -6.79 -1.40 -3.26
N PRO A 20 -7.93 -2.09 -3.02
CA PRO A 20 -8.70 -1.88 -1.81
C PRO A 20 -8.00 -2.48 -0.60
N VAL A 21 -8.14 -1.81 0.55
CA VAL A 21 -7.72 -2.29 1.86
C VAL A 21 -8.98 -2.55 2.69
N LEU A 22 -9.21 -3.80 3.07
CA LEU A 22 -10.40 -4.21 3.79
C LEU A 22 -10.11 -4.35 5.29
N PRO A 23 -11.07 -4.01 6.16
CA PRO A 23 -10.93 -4.28 7.58
C PRO A 23 -10.96 -5.80 7.84
N ALA A 24 -10.11 -6.27 8.76
CA ALA A 24 -10.04 -7.68 9.11
C ALA A 24 -11.01 -8.10 10.23
N GLY A 25 -11.91 -7.22 10.67
CA GLY A 25 -12.77 -7.49 11.82
C GLY A 25 -12.03 -7.41 13.16
N TYR A 26 -10.94 -6.64 13.21
CA TYR A 26 -10.13 -6.41 14.40
C TYR A 26 -9.82 -4.93 14.58
N ASN A 27 -9.93 -4.43 15.80
CA ASN A 27 -9.55 -3.06 16.16
C ASN A 27 -8.39 -3.11 17.17
N PRO A 28 -7.15 -2.84 16.73
CA PRO A 28 -5.98 -2.94 17.62
C PRO A 28 -5.96 -1.89 18.73
N HIS A 29 -6.60 -0.73 18.52
CA HIS A 29 -6.63 0.34 19.53
C HIS A 29 -7.55 0.03 20.71
N MET A 30 -8.57 -0.80 20.49
CA MET A 30 -9.54 -1.16 21.53
C MET A 30 -9.46 -2.65 21.90
N GLU A 31 -8.55 -3.40 21.29
CA GLU A 31 -8.43 -4.86 21.42
C GLU A 31 -9.76 -5.59 21.20
N GLN A 32 -10.63 -5.01 20.36
CA GLN A 32 -11.93 -5.58 20.00
C GLN A 32 -11.81 -6.37 18.71
N ALA A 33 -12.43 -7.52 18.70
CA ALA A 33 -12.39 -8.42 17.56
C ALA A 33 -13.76 -9.07 17.34
N VAL A 34 -14.17 -9.19 16.09
CA VAL A 34 -15.31 -10.03 15.72
C VAL A 34 -15.01 -11.47 16.12
N PRO A 35 -15.91 -12.21 16.77
CA PRO A 35 -15.71 -13.62 17.05
C PRO A 35 -15.34 -14.43 15.81
N LEU A 36 -14.43 -15.40 15.95
CA LEU A 36 -13.95 -16.17 14.78
C LEU A 36 -15.06 -16.95 14.08
N ASP A 37 -16.08 -17.39 14.80
CA ASP A 37 -17.26 -18.06 14.27
C ASP A 37 -18.27 -17.13 13.60
N GLU A 38 -18.10 -15.81 13.74
CA GLU A 38 -18.90 -14.78 13.07
C GLU A 38 -18.16 -14.14 11.87
N MET A 39 -16.97 -14.62 11.51
CA MET A 39 -16.16 -14.03 10.43
C MET A 39 -16.70 -14.27 9.02
N GLN A 40 -17.67 -15.17 8.85
CA GLN A 40 -18.13 -15.55 7.51
C GLN A 40 -18.69 -14.37 6.70
N GLU A 41 -19.44 -13.47 7.33
CA GLU A 41 -19.98 -12.29 6.67
C GLU A 41 -18.89 -11.36 6.13
N TRP A 42 -17.83 -11.15 6.91
CA TRP A 42 -16.68 -10.34 6.52
C TRP A 42 -15.90 -10.94 5.36
N ILE A 43 -15.78 -12.27 5.38
CA ILE A 43 -15.11 -13.01 4.29
C ILE A 43 -15.96 -12.96 3.02
N ASP A 44 -17.29 -13.14 3.14
CA ASP A 44 -18.20 -13.06 2.01
C ASP A 44 -18.15 -11.66 1.37
N ASP A 45 -18.10 -10.58 2.16
CA ASP A 45 -17.95 -9.23 1.66
C ASP A 45 -16.65 -9.05 0.83
N ALA A 46 -15.55 -9.63 1.27
CA ALA A 46 -14.30 -9.59 0.51
C ALA A 46 -14.40 -10.37 -0.82
N LEU A 47 -15.02 -11.54 -0.80
CA LEU A 47 -15.25 -12.35 -1.99
C LEU A 47 -16.23 -11.69 -2.96
N ASP A 48 -17.27 -11.05 -2.43
CA ASP A 48 -18.27 -10.30 -3.19
C ASP A 48 -17.66 -9.04 -3.84
N LEU A 49 -16.75 -8.36 -3.16
CA LEU A 49 -16.01 -7.23 -3.75
C LEU A 49 -15.14 -7.67 -4.94
N ILE A 50 -14.46 -8.81 -4.83
CA ILE A 50 -13.69 -9.37 -5.94
C ILE A 50 -14.61 -9.74 -7.11
N GLU A 51 -15.75 -10.37 -6.83
CA GLU A 51 -16.74 -10.69 -7.86
C GLU A 51 -17.35 -9.43 -8.49
N PHE A 52 -17.64 -8.40 -7.68
CA PHE A 52 -18.09 -7.12 -8.17
C PHE A 52 -17.09 -6.49 -9.13
N ALA A 53 -15.80 -6.50 -8.76
CA ALA A 53 -14.74 -5.91 -9.58
C ALA A 53 -14.47 -6.70 -10.87
N ASN A 54 -14.45 -8.03 -10.80
CA ASN A 54 -13.91 -8.89 -11.87
C ASN A 54 -14.94 -9.85 -12.49
N GLY A 55 -16.09 -10.06 -11.86
CA GLY A 55 -17.10 -10.99 -12.33
C GLY A 55 -17.75 -10.58 -13.64
N THR A 56 -18.22 -11.56 -14.42
CA THR A 56 -19.00 -11.32 -15.63
C THR A 56 -20.46 -10.93 -15.31
N ALA A 57 -21.20 -10.46 -16.30
CA ALA A 57 -22.64 -10.15 -16.13
C ALA A 57 -23.51 -11.35 -15.73
N ASP A 58 -22.98 -12.56 -15.81
CA ASP A 58 -23.69 -13.80 -15.38
C ASP A 58 -23.52 -14.07 -13.88
N THR A 59 -22.61 -13.40 -13.19
CA THR A 59 -22.43 -13.49 -11.75
C THR A 59 -23.31 -12.47 -11.02
N LYS A 60 -23.63 -12.71 -9.76
CA LYS A 60 -24.46 -11.82 -8.95
C LYS A 60 -23.91 -10.38 -8.91
N TRP A 61 -22.67 -10.24 -8.50
CA TRP A 61 -22.06 -8.93 -8.28
C TRP A 61 -21.50 -8.29 -9.55
N GLY A 62 -21.03 -9.10 -10.51
CA GLY A 62 -20.68 -8.62 -11.85
C GLY A 62 -21.89 -8.06 -12.58
N LYS A 63 -23.08 -8.68 -12.43
CA LYS A 63 -24.32 -8.12 -12.96
C LYS A 63 -24.67 -6.77 -12.35
N ILE A 64 -24.53 -6.62 -11.04
CA ILE A 64 -24.79 -5.35 -10.36
C ILE A 64 -23.88 -4.26 -10.89
N ARG A 65 -22.57 -4.53 -11.05
CA ARG A 65 -21.64 -3.58 -11.70
C ARG A 65 -22.12 -3.17 -13.10
N CYS A 66 -22.52 -4.14 -13.92
CA CYS A 66 -23.04 -3.85 -15.26
C CYS A 66 -24.32 -2.99 -15.22
N ASP A 67 -25.24 -3.30 -14.32
CA ASP A 67 -26.49 -2.54 -14.13
C ASP A 67 -26.21 -1.10 -13.62
N MET A 68 -25.11 -0.89 -12.91
CA MET A 68 -24.60 0.43 -12.51
C MET A 68 -23.95 1.22 -13.65
N GLY A 69 -23.84 0.62 -14.84
CA GLY A 69 -23.33 1.28 -16.04
C GLY A 69 -21.88 0.96 -16.42
N HIS A 70 -21.25 -0.01 -15.74
CA HIS A 70 -19.87 -0.42 -16.03
C HIS A 70 -19.81 -1.91 -16.42
N ALA A 71 -19.90 -2.20 -17.71
CA ALA A 71 -19.97 -3.56 -18.24
C ALA A 71 -18.66 -4.34 -18.08
N GLU A 72 -17.54 -3.68 -18.34
CA GLU A 72 -16.23 -4.30 -18.29
C GLU A 72 -15.73 -4.49 -16.85
N PRO A 73 -14.90 -5.52 -16.57
CA PRO A 73 -14.29 -5.70 -15.26
C PRO A 73 -13.24 -4.62 -14.97
N PHE A 74 -13.10 -4.24 -13.70
CA PHE A 74 -12.07 -3.32 -13.23
C PHE A 74 -10.67 -3.93 -13.17
N ASN A 75 -10.55 -5.23 -13.39
CA ASN A 75 -9.29 -5.97 -13.37
C ASN A 75 -8.54 -5.83 -12.04
N LEU A 76 -9.26 -6.01 -10.93
CA LEU A 76 -8.68 -6.04 -9.60
C LEU A 76 -7.65 -7.17 -9.49
N GLU A 77 -6.40 -6.82 -9.17
CA GLU A 77 -5.29 -7.76 -9.02
C GLU A 77 -4.84 -7.92 -7.57
N TYR A 78 -5.02 -6.88 -6.76
CA TYR A 78 -4.52 -6.79 -5.39
C TYR A 78 -5.64 -6.56 -4.38
N LEU A 79 -5.53 -7.18 -3.22
CA LEU A 79 -6.41 -6.96 -2.09
C LEU A 79 -5.58 -6.99 -0.80
N ALA A 80 -5.64 -5.92 -0.02
CA ALA A 80 -5.06 -5.88 1.31
C ALA A 80 -6.13 -6.17 2.37
N VAL A 81 -5.74 -6.87 3.42
CA VAL A 81 -6.59 -7.18 4.58
C VAL A 81 -5.92 -6.67 5.84
N GLY A 82 -6.60 -5.78 6.53
CA GLY A 82 -6.08 -5.05 7.68
C GLY A 82 -5.30 -3.79 7.30
N ASN A 83 -5.57 -2.67 7.99
CA ASN A 83 -4.80 -1.43 7.88
C ASN A 83 -4.06 -1.19 9.19
N GLU A 84 -2.73 -1.26 9.18
CA GLU A 84 -1.88 -1.11 10.36
C GLU A 84 -2.20 -2.12 11.50
N GLU A 85 -2.94 -3.15 11.17
CA GLU A 85 -3.36 -4.16 12.15
C GLU A 85 -2.22 -5.16 12.40
N VAL A 86 -2.02 -5.50 13.67
CA VAL A 86 -1.03 -6.46 14.15
C VAL A 86 -1.57 -7.21 15.38
N GLY A 87 -0.86 -8.22 15.81
CA GLY A 87 -1.23 -9.04 16.96
C GLY A 87 -2.00 -10.30 16.57
N GLN A 88 -2.07 -11.24 17.51
CA GLN A 88 -2.65 -12.57 17.26
C GLN A 88 -4.12 -12.47 16.85
N GLY A 89 -4.86 -11.54 17.46
CA GLY A 89 -6.27 -11.31 17.10
C GLY A 89 -6.47 -10.93 15.65
N PHE A 90 -5.56 -10.14 15.06
CA PHE A 90 -5.56 -9.83 13.65
C PHE A 90 -5.16 -11.05 12.80
N TRP A 91 -4.04 -11.70 13.10
CA TRP A 91 -3.54 -12.78 12.24
C TRP A 91 -4.48 -14.00 12.19
N ASP A 92 -5.18 -14.33 13.27
CA ASP A 92 -6.18 -15.40 13.26
C ASP A 92 -7.31 -15.11 12.24
N ARG A 93 -7.68 -13.84 12.08
CA ARG A 93 -8.69 -13.39 11.10
C ARG A 93 -8.12 -13.30 9.70
N TYR A 94 -6.94 -12.73 9.55
CA TYR A 94 -6.22 -12.69 8.28
C TYR A 94 -6.06 -14.09 7.67
N ASP A 95 -5.69 -15.08 8.46
CA ASP A 95 -5.54 -16.48 8.01
C ASP A 95 -6.85 -17.00 7.36
N LEU A 96 -8.01 -16.62 7.91
CA LEU A 96 -9.32 -17.00 7.34
C LEU A 96 -9.59 -16.31 5.99
N PHE A 97 -9.34 -15.01 5.90
CA PHE A 97 -9.45 -14.27 4.63
C PHE A 97 -8.50 -14.83 3.57
N HIS A 98 -7.25 -15.00 3.93
CA HIS A 98 -6.23 -15.51 3.01
C HIS A 98 -6.66 -16.87 2.43
N LYS A 99 -7.08 -17.79 3.28
CA LYS A 99 -7.54 -19.11 2.85
C LYS A 99 -8.73 -19.00 1.88
N ALA A 100 -9.79 -18.30 2.26
CA ALA A 100 -11.01 -18.21 1.48
C ALA A 100 -10.77 -17.54 0.11
N ILE A 101 -9.99 -16.44 0.09
CA ILE A 101 -9.68 -15.73 -1.15
C ILE A 101 -8.83 -16.59 -2.07
N LYS A 102 -7.78 -17.25 -1.56
CA LYS A 102 -6.92 -18.11 -2.39
C LYS A 102 -7.62 -19.37 -2.90
N GLU A 103 -8.60 -19.89 -2.15
CA GLU A 103 -9.44 -21.01 -2.62
C GLU A 103 -10.36 -20.60 -3.78
N LYS A 104 -11.00 -19.42 -3.73
CA LYS A 104 -11.95 -18.97 -4.74
C LYS A 104 -11.31 -18.17 -5.88
N TYR A 105 -10.32 -17.35 -5.57
CA TYR A 105 -9.65 -16.42 -6.48
C TYR A 105 -8.12 -16.51 -6.36
N PRO A 106 -7.48 -17.62 -6.73
CA PRO A 106 -6.04 -17.84 -6.55
C PRO A 106 -5.16 -16.80 -7.27
N GLN A 107 -5.69 -16.12 -8.29
CA GLN A 107 -4.99 -15.08 -9.04
C GLN A 107 -4.90 -13.74 -8.29
N ILE A 108 -5.73 -13.51 -7.29
CA ILE A 108 -5.69 -12.27 -6.49
C ILE A 108 -4.45 -12.30 -5.60
N LYS A 109 -3.67 -11.25 -5.67
CA LYS A 109 -2.52 -11.02 -4.81
C LYS A 109 -2.97 -10.44 -3.48
N ILE A 110 -2.69 -11.17 -2.41
CA ILE A 110 -3.12 -10.79 -1.07
C ILE A 110 -1.97 -10.14 -0.33
N ILE A 111 -2.29 -9.04 0.35
CA ILE A 111 -1.35 -8.24 1.13
C ILE A 111 -1.69 -8.38 2.61
N ASN A 112 -0.68 -8.76 3.42
CA ASN A 112 -0.76 -8.80 4.88
C ASN A 112 -0.22 -7.49 5.47
N SER A 113 -0.55 -7.18 6.73
CA SER A 113 -0.04 -6.01 7.45
C SER A 113 1.11 -6.37 8.39
N ALA A 114 2.15 -5.51 8.42
CA ALA A 114 3.22 -5.55 9.40
C ALA A 114 3.12 -4.39 10.43
N GLY A 115 2.02 -3.63 10.38
CA GLY A 115 1.72 -2.55 11.32
C GLY A 115 2.39 -1.20 11.02
N PRO A 116 2.16 -0.20 11.90
CA PRO A 116 2.56 1.19 11.68
C PRO A 116 3.99 1.50 12.16
N PHE A 117 4.92 0.56 12.02
CA PHE A 117 6.30 0.73 12.48
C PHE A 117 7.31 0.08 11.52
N PRO A 118 8.55 0.63 11.46
CA PRO A 118 9.56 0.12 10.54
C PRO A 118 10.30 -1.13 11.03
N GLN A 119 10.07 -1.56 12.29
CA GLN A 119 10.78 -2.65 12.95
C GLN A 119 10.10 -3.05 14.27
N GLY A 120 10.58 -4.12 14.90
CA GLY A 120 10.12 -4.56 16.21
C GLY A 120 9.36 -5.88 16.17
N GLY A 121 8.97 -6.38 17.35
CA GLY A 121 8.42 -7.73 17.49
C GLY A 121 7.12 -7.95 16.69
N GLU A 122 6.22 -6.98 16.66
CA GLU A 122 4.97 -7.09 15.90
C GLU A 122 5.23 -7.00 14.39
N PHE A 123 6.15 -6.16 13.95
CA PHE A 123 6.61 -6.10 12.56
C PHE A 123 7.16 -7.47 12.10
N GLU A 124 8.05 -8.05 12.89
CA GLU A 124 8.64 -9.36 12.60
C GLU A 124 7.57 -10.48 12.57
N ARG A 125 6.59 -10.43 13.49
CA ARG A 125 5.47 -11.38 13.50
C ARG A 125 4.59 -11.24 12.27
N GLY A 126 4.31 -10.02 11.80
CA GLY A 126 3.57 -9.75 10.57
C GLY A 126 4.27 -10.40 9.36
N TRP A 127 5.57 -10.18 9.21
CA TRP A 127 6.39 -10.82 8.20
C TRP A 127 6.39 -12.35 8.28
N ASN A 128 6.49 -12.89 9.50
CA ASN A 128 6.47 -14.35 9.71
C ASN A 128 5.10 -14.95 9.37
N ASN A 129 4.00 -14.27 9.72
CA ASN A 129 2.65 -14.70 9.35
C ASN A 129 2.47 -14.67 7.83
N ALA A 130 2.91 -13.61 7.16
CA ALA A 130 2.85 -13.51 5.71
C ALA A 130 3.62 -14.65 5.00
N LYS A 131 4.83 -14.94 5.46
CA LYS A 131 5.64 -16.07 4.94
C LYS A 131 4.96 -17.41 5.18
N LYS A 132 4.41 -17.63 6.36
CA LYS A 132 3.67 -18.86 6.73
C LYS A 132 2.49 -19.10 5.78
N ASN A 133 1.73 -18.05 5.45
CA ASN A 133 0.55 -18.14 4.61
C ASN A 133 0.87 -18.14 3.10
N GLY A 134 2.07 -17.71 2.71
CA GLY A 134 2.41 -17.46 1.32
C GLY A 134 1.70 -16.23 0.76
N SER A 135 1.58 -15.18 1.58
CA SER A 135 1.07 -13.88 1.12
C SER A 135 1.95 -13.33 0.00
N ASP A 136 1.37 -12.59 -0.92
CA ASP A 136 2.12 -12.05 -2.07
C ASP A 136 2.95 -10.84 -1.68
N LEU A 137 2.40 -9.97 -0.79
CA LEU A 137 3.09 -8.80 -0.29
C LEU A 137 2.84 -8.62 1.23
N VAL A 138 3.69 -7.80 1.85
CA VAL A 138 3.54 -7.33 3.23
C VAL A 138 3.52 -5.82 3.22
N ASP A 139 2.46 -5.26 3.80
CA ASP A 139 2.26 -3.82 3.93
C ASP A 139 3.04 -3.29 5.13
N GLU A 140 3.99 -2.41 4.85
CA GLU A 140 4.79 -1.69 5.84
C GLU A 140 4.39 -0.23 5.85
N HIS A 141 4.11 0.32 7.04
CA HIS A 141 3.83 1.73 7.23
C HIS A 141 4.84 2.34 8.19
N TYR A 142 5.42 3.47 7.83
CA TYR A 142 6.24 4.24 8.74
C TYR A 142 6.44 5.70 8.33
N TYR A 143 6.33 6.55 9.34
CA TYR A 143 6.65 7.95 9.29
C TYR A 143 7.84 8.18 10.20
N THR A 144 8.95 8.68 9.64
CA THR A 144 10.23 8.73 10.35
C THR A 144 10.91 10.10 10.22
N SER A 145 11.94 10.34 11.02
CA SER A 145 12.76 11.53 10.80
C SER A 145 13.53 11.43 9.49
N PRO A 146 13.88 12.55 8.84
CA PRO A 146 14.74 12.54 7.66
C PRO A 146 16.04 11.79 7.87
N GLU A 147 16.66 11.96 9.05
CA GLU A 147 17.92 11.30 9.41
C GLU A 147 17.78 9.78 9.47
N TRP A 148 16.68 9.29 10.05
CA TRP A 148 16.41 7.86 10.07
C TRP A 148 16.24 7.33 8.65
N MET A 149 15.47 8.02 7.82
CA MET A 149 15.23 7.61 6.44
C MET A 149 16.53 7.55 5.63
N LEU A 150 17.38 8.56 5.76
CA LEU A 150 18.70 8.58 5.12
C LEU A 150 19.59 7.43 5.60
N ALA A 151 19.62 7.15 6.90
CA ALA A 151 20.40 6.07 7.48
C ALA A 151 19.90 4.67 7.06
N ASN A 152 18.67 4.57 6.61
CA ASN A 152 18.01 3.32 6.23
C ASN A 152 17.77 3.17 4.72
N CYS A 153 18.43 3.94 3.86
CA CYS A 153 18.32 3.81 2.39
C CYS A 153 18.65 2.40 1.88
N HIS A 154 19.43 1.63 2.64
CA HIS A 154 19.91 0.30 2.30
C HIS A 154 19.20 -0.83 3.06
N ARG A 155 18.04 -0.53 3.71
CA ARG A 155 17.38 -1.52 4.58
C ARG A 155 16.91 -2.79 3.87
N TYR A 156 16.71 -2.73 2.57
CA TYR A 156 16.23 -3.86 1.76
C TYR A 156 17.32 -4.56 0.95
N ASP A 157 18.58 -4.12 1.00
CA ASP A 157 19.68 -4.65 0.16
C ASP A 157 19.92 -6.14 0.31
N ASN A 158 19.63 -6.69 1.48
CA ASN A 158 19.81 -8.13 1.76
C ASN A 158 18.48 -8.90 1.81
N MET A 159 17.40 -8.31 1.33
CA MET A 159 16.11 -8.98 1.34
C MET A 159 16.08 -10.08 0.27
N PRO A 160 15.60 -11.30 0.60
CA PRO A 160 15.53 -12.38 -0.37
C PRO A 160 14.56 -12.07 -1.50
N SER A 161 14.83 -12.59 -2.69
CA SER A 161 13.96 -12.43 -3.86
C SER A 161 12.79 -13.42 -3.89
N ASP A 162 12.83 -14.44 -3.03
CA ASP A 162 11.79 -15.44 -2.84
C ASP A 162 10.92 -15.12 -1.62
N GLY A 163 9.63 -15.31 -1.74
CA GLY A 163 8.65 -14.99 -0.70
C GLY A 163 7.90 -13.68 -0.93
N PRO A 164 7.18 -13.18 0.09
CA PRO A 164 6.40 -11.95 -0.02
C PRO A 164 7.27 -10.75 -0.36
N LYS A 165 6.78 -9.87 -1.24
CA LYS A 165 7.43 -8.59 -1.52
C LYS A 165 6.93 -7.51 -0.55
N VAL A 166 7.71 -6.45 -0.42
CA VAL A 166 7.31 -5.26 0.33
C VAL A 166 6.25 -4.50 -0.48
N PHE A 167 5.16 -4.18 0.18
CA PHE A 167 4.31 -3.05 -0.15
C PHE A 167 4.56 -1.97 0.89
N LEU A 168 5.23 -0.89 0.52
CA LEU A 168 5.38 0.27 1.40
C LEU A 168 4.13 1.14 1.20
N GLY A 169 3.06 0.79 1.91
CA GLY A 169 1.72 1.32 1.68
C GLY A 169 1.53 2.73 2.21
N GLU A 170 2.28 3.10 3.26
CA GLU A 170 2.33 4.46 3.76
C GLU A 170 3.74 4.79 4.23
N TYR A 171 4.31 5.86 3.69
CA TYR A 171 5.58 6.37 4.21
C TYR A 171 5.76 7.85 3.91
N ALA A 172 6.48 8.52 4.79
CA ALA A 172 7.03 9.85 4.57
C ALA A 172 8.11 10.17 5.61
N SER A 173 9.00 11.11 5.30
CA SER A 173 9.80 11.80 6.31
C SER A 173 8.99 12.90 6.99
N TRP A 174 9.15 13.10 8.30
CA TRP A 174 8.44 14.14 9.03
C TRP A 174 8.77 15.53 8.50
N GLY A 175 7.82 16.14 7.76
CA GLY A 175 7.88 17.47 7.18
C GLY A 175 7.75 17.51 5.66
N ASN A 176 7.50 18.72 5.13
CA ASN A 176 7.41 18.99 3.70
C ASN A 176 8.45 20.02 3.22
N THR A 177 9.61 20.06 3.88
CA THR A 177 10.70 20.95 3.48
C THR A 177 11.44 20.39 2.25
N TYR A 178 12.23 21.23 1.61
CA TYR A 178 13.09 20.78 0.52
C TYR A 178 14.09 19.70 0.97
N TYR A 179 14.56 19.77 2.22
CA TYR A 179 15.42 18.75 2.80
C TYR A 179 14.73 17.38 2.88
N ASN A 180 13.46 17.33 3.34
CA ASN A 180 12.67 16.09 3.34
C ASN A 180 12.57 15.49 1.94
N ALA A 181 12.31 16.31 0.93
CA ALA A 181 12.21 15.86 -0.45
C ALA A 181 13.54 15.24 -0.97
N LEU A 182 14.68 15.83 -0.64
CA LEU A 182 16.00 15.28 -1.00
C LEU A 182 16.27 13.93 -0.32
N ILE A 183 15.91 13.82 0.97
CA ILE A 183 16.08 12.59 1.74
C ILE A 183 15.15 11.48 1.18
N GLU A 184 13.91 11.81 0.88
CA GLU A 184 12.98 10.86 0.26
C GLU A 184 13.46 10.43 -1.13
N ALA A 185 14.06 11.33 -1.93
CA ALA A 185 14.68 10.96 -3.19
C ALA A 185 15.81 9.93 -3.01
N ALA A 186 16.69 10.14 -2.02
CA ALA A 186 17.74 9.19 -1.70
C ALA A 186 17.15 7.83 -1.25
N TYR A 187 16.10 7.86 -0.43
CA TYR A 187 15.40 6.66 0.01
C TYR A 187 14.75 5.90 -1.15
N MET A 188 14.06 6.59 -2.05
CA MET A 188 13.44 6.01 -3.24
C MET A 188 14.46 5.37 -4.18
N THR A 189 15.68 5.94 -4.29
CA THR A 189 16.77 5.31 -5.01
C THR A 189 17.13 3.95 -4.41
N GLY A 190 17.14 3.85 -3.08
CA GLY A 190 17.32 2.57 -2.37
C GLY A 190 16.18 1.58 -2.64
N LEU A 191 14.93 2.05 -2.72
CA LEU A 191 13.78 1.21 -3.07
C LEU A 191 13.91 0.66 -4.50
N GLU A 192 14.26 1.51 -5.48
CA GLU A 192 14.45 1.08 -6.87
C GLU A 192 15.60 0.08 -7.02
N ASN A 193 16.70 0.29 -6.30
CA ASN A 193 17.83 -0.65 -6.28
C ASN A 193 17.43 -2.04 -5.79
N ASN A 194 16.35 -2.13 -5.02
CA ASN A 194 15.80 -3.36 -4.44
C ASN A 194 14.49 -3.81 -5.09
N ALA A 195 14.24 -3.48 -6.36
CA ALA A 195 13.02 -3.85 -7.10
C ALA A 195 12.73 -5.35 -7.13
N HIS A 196 13.72 -6.21 -6.84
CA HIS A 196 13.52 -7.65 -6.67
C HIS A 196 12.66 -7.99 -5.43
N ALA A 197 12.77 -7.19 -4.38
CA ALA A 197 12.09 -7.35 -3.09
C ALA A 197 10.94 -6.35 -2.89
N ILE A 198 10.98 -5.19 -3.56
CA ILE A 198 9.96 -4.15 -3.47
C ILE A 198 8.91 -4.36 -4.55
N GLY A 199 7.66 -4.50 -4.14
CA GLY A 199 6.53 -4.67 -5.06
C GLY A 199 5.80 -3.39 -5.38
N LEU A 200 5.44 -2.62 -4.35
CA LEU A 200 4.65 -1.40 -4.46
C LEU A 200 5.14 -0.37 -3.44
N VAL A 201 4.99 0.91 -3.75
CA VAL A 201 5.36 2.02 -2.86
C VAL A 201 4.35 3.16 -2.98
N CYS A 202 3.80 3.64 -1.87
CA CYS A 202 2.83 4.72 -1.80
C CYS A 202 3.21 5.76 -0.76
N TYR A 203 3.39 7.01 -1.18
CA TYR A 203 3.51 8.12 -0.24
C TYR A 203 2.16 8.39 0.45
N ALA A 204 2.18 8.70 1.72
CA ALA A 204 1.00 9.09 2.48
C ALA A 204 1.31 10.18 3.54
N PRO A 205 0.31 11.00 3.94
CA PRO A 205 -0.98 11.22 3.27
C PRO A 205 -0.87 11.94 1.93
N LEU A 206 -1.87 11.74 1.06
CA LEU A 206 -1.86 12.29 -0.29
C LEU A 206 -2.36 13.74 -0.36
N LEU A 207 -3.50 14.04 0.26
CA LEU A 207 -4.24 15.29 0.08
C LEU A 207 -4.44 16.03 1.40
N CYS A 208 -4.20 17.34 1.40
CA CYS A 208 -4.46 18.21 2.53
C CYS A 208 -5.19 19.48 2.11
N ASN A 209 -6.34 19.73 2.75
CA ASN A 209 -6.98 21.02 2.65
C ASN A 209 -6.29 22.01 3.61
N VAL A 210 -5.78 23.14 3.09
CA VAL A 210 -5.00 24.12 3.87
C VAL A 210 -5.79 24.78 5.01
N ASP A 211 -7.12 24.81 4.91
CA ASP A 211 -7.99 25.36 5.95
C ASP A 211 -8.31 24.35 7.06
N TYR A 212 -7.98 23.06 6.87
CA TYR A 212 -8.33 21.97 7.78
C TYR A 212 -7.16 20.99 7.95
N ILE A 213 -5.99 21.52 8.27
CA ILE A 213 -4.77 20.72 8.46
C ILE A 213 -4.93 19.87 9.72
N ASN A 214 -4.87 18.55 9.56
CA ASN A 214 -4.96 17.58 10.64
C ASN A 214 -3.68 16.74 10.81
N TRP A 215 -2.82 16.76 9.79
CA TRP A 215 -1.59 15.98 9.73
C TRP A 215 -0.53 16.69 8.89
N GLN A 216 0.71 16.38 9.13
CA GLN A 216 1.88 16.71 8.28
C GLN A 216 2.92 15.59 8.44
N PRO A 217 3.59 15.16 7.35
CA PRO A 217 3.61 15.74 6.01
C PRO A 217 2.40 15.35 5.14
N ASP A 218 2.11 16.16 4.11
CA ASP A 218 1.11 15.87 3.08
C ASP A 218 1.68 16.17 1.69
N MET A 219 1.30 15.40 0.67
CA MET A 219 1.93 15.51 -0.64
C MET A 219 1.35 16.64 -1.49
N ILE A 220 0.01 16.76 -1.53
CA ILE A 220 -0.72 17.73 -2.36
C ILE A 220 -1.62 18.58 -1.48
N TRP A 221 -1.42 19.88 -1.57
CA TRP A 221 -2.17 20.89 -0.80
C TRP A 221 -3.19 21.59 -1.67
N PHE A 222 -4.37 21.84 -1.17
CA PHE A 222 -5.43 22.50 -1.91
C PHE A 222 -6.32 23.39 -1.02
N ASP A 223 -6.97 24.35 -1.66
CA ASP A 223 -8.11 25.10 -1.15
C ASP A 223 -9.24 25.10 -2.20
N ASN A 224 -10.26 25.91 -2.02
CA ASN A 224 -11.38 26.00 -2.98
C ASN A 224 -10.99 26.58 -4.35
N HIS A 225 -9.79 27.09 -4.53
CA HIS A 225 -9.36 27.81 -5.73
C HIS A 225 -8.05 27.30 -6.31
N ARG A 226 -7.20 26.67 -5.48
CA ARG A 226 -5.83 26.35 -5.86
C ARG A 226 -5.46 24.94 -5.39
N VAL A 227 -4.57 24.34 -6.14
CA VAL A 227 -3.89 23.09 -5.79
C VAL A 227 -2.40 23.26 -6.07
N TYR A 228 -1.55 22.76 -5.19
CA TYR A 228 -0.11 22.74 -5.39
C TYR A 228 0.53 21.51 -4.75
N GLY A 229 1.59 21.00 -5.39
CA GLY A 229 2.41 19.94 -4.85
C GLY A 229 3.47 20.47 -3.90
N SER A 230 3.76 19.73 -2.84
CA SER A 230 4.94 19.95 -2.01
C SER A 230 6.23 19.61 -2.78
N ALA A 231 7.40 19.92 -2.22
CA ALA A 231 8.67 19.46 -2.78
C ALA A 231 8.70 17.92 -2.91
N ASN A 232 8.12 17.21 -1.94
CA ASN A 232 7.96 15.75 -1.93
C ASN A 232 7.13 15.25 -3.13
N TYR A 233 6.04 15.96 -3.49
CA TYR A 233 5.25 15.65 -4.67
C TYR A 233 6.09 15.63 -5.95
N TYR A 234 6.96 16.63 -6.13
CA TYR A 234 7.78 16.69 -7.34
C TYR A 234 8.84 15.60 -7.40
N VAL A 235 9.36 15.16 -6.27
CA VAL A 235 10.24 13.98 -6.19
C VAL A 235 9.46 12.72 -6.60
N GLN A 236 8.32 12.46 -6.00
CA GLN A 236 7.46 11.32 -6.36
C GLN A 236 7.12 11.34 -7.85
N LYS A 237 6.73 12.51 -8.38
CA LYS A 237 6.41 12.69 -9.79
C LYS A 237 7.59 12.36 -10.72
N MET A 238 8.81 12.76 -10.35
CA MET A 238 10.00 12.42 -11.15
C MET A 238 10.22 10.91 -11.19
N PHE A 239 10.22 10.24 -10.06
CA PHE A 239 10.39 8.79 -9.99
C PHE A 239 9.30 8.04 -10.77
N MET A 240 8.03 8.40 -10.58
CA MET A 240 6.90 7.73 -11.26
C MET A 240 6.87 7.93 -12.78
N ASN A 241 7.40 9.03 -13.29
CA ASN A 241 7.40 9.32 -14.73
C ASN A 241 8.72 8.95 -15.43
N CYS A 242 9.78 8.64 -14.67
CA CYS A 242 11.10 8.32 -15.21
C CYS A 242 11.52 6.88 -14.90
N THR A 243 10.58 5.99 -14.61
CA THR A 243 10.86 4.58 -14.37
C THR A 243 11.44 3.91 -15.61
N GLY A 244 12.56 3.20 -15.44
CA GLY A 244 13.17 2.37 -16.46
C GLY A 244 12.78 0.90 -16.32
N ASN A 245 13.08 0.10 -17.36
CA ASN A 245 12.86 -1.35 -17.35
C ASN A 245 14.07 -2.12 -16.83
N ASN A 246 15.22 -1.46 -16.70
CA ASN A 246 16.47 -2.08 -16.28
C ASN A 246 17.15 -1.23 -15.22
N LEU A 247 17.57 -1.87 -14.14
CA LEU A 247 18.46 -1.27 -13.16
C LEU A 247 19.90 -1.34 -13.67
N LEU A 248 20.57 -0.19 -13.71
CA LEU A 248 21.98 -0.12 -14.07
C LEU A 248 22.83 -0.20 -12.79
N ASP A 249 23.92 -0.97 -12.84
CA ASP A 249 24.90 -1.00 -11.76
C ASP A 249 25.70 0.31 -11.75
N VAL A 250 25.26 1.25 -10.93
CA VAL A 250 25.88 2.57 -10.79
C VAL A 250 26.62 2.63 -9.47
N LYS A 251 27.95 2.84 -9.57
CA LYS A 251 28.77 3.11 -8.39
C LYS A 251 28.98 4.61 -8.26
N PRO A 252 28.39 5.27 -7.25
CA PRO A 252 28.64 6.69 -7.04
C PRO A 252 30.11 6.92 -6.73
N VAL A 253 30.71 7.90 -7.41
CA VAL A 253 32.04 8.37 -7.12
C VAL A 253 31.93 9.72 -6.40
N SER A 254 32.60 9.85 -5.26
CA SER A 254 32.71 11.13 -4.58
C SER A 254 33.79 11.96 -5.26
N TYR A 255 33.40 13.04 -5.92
CA TYR A 255 34.35 14.07 -6.34
C TYR A 255 34.44 15.11 -5.23
N THR A 256 35.63 15.23 -4.63
CA THR A 256 35.92 16.23 -3.60
C THR A 256 35.98 17.66 -4.14
N HIS A 257 35.88 17.85 -5.45
CA HIS A 257 35.94 19.16 -6.10
C HIS A 257 34.92 19.22 -7.24
N LEU A 258 33.73 19.66 -6.93
CA LEU A 258 32.86 20.36 -7.89
C LEU A 258 33.16 21.85 -7.70
N THR A 259 34.07 22.37 -8.50
CA THR A 259 34.29 23.82 -8.63
C THR A 259 33.20 24.41 -9.52
#